data_6c59c10d9ed3bff512d919437b34500a
#
_entry.id   6c59c10d9ed3bff512d919437b34500a
#
_cell.length_a   1.000
_cell.length_b   1.000
_cell.length_c   1.000
_cell.angle_alpha   90.00
_cell.angle_beta   90.00
_cell.angle_gamma   90.00
#
_symmetry.space_group_name_H-M   'P 1'
#
loop_
_entity.id
_entity.type
_entity.pdbx_description
1 polymer ?
#
loop_
_entity_poly.entity_id
_entity_poly.type
_entity_poly.pdbx_seq_one_letter_code
_entity_poly.pdbx_strand_id
1 'polypeptide(L)'
;MPWHVTFHPEMAKDFVAFSREVQIAMAAQLRLLEAVGPTLGRPTVDTLKGSRIANLKELRFAADGGVWRLAFAFDGQRVAVLLAAGDKAGVSEARFYRTLIATAEKRWRTWE
;
A
#
# COMPACT_ATOMS: atom_id res chain seq x y z
N MET A 1 -21.73 -0.03 2.36
CA MET A 1 -21.19 -0.35 1.03
C MET A 1 -19.70 -0.63 1.14
N PRO A 2 -19.22 -1.74 0.59
CA PRO A 2 -17.79 -2.00 0.62
C PRO A 2 -17.03 -1.01 -0.25
N TRP A 3 -15.74 -0.87 0.04
CA TRP A 3 -14.83 -0.10 -0.77
C TRP A 3 -14.23 -1.00 -1.83
N HIS A 4 -13.86 -0.43 -2.95
CA HIS A 4 -13.13 -1.16 -3.98
C HIS A 4 -11.64 -0.98 -3.76
N VAL A 5 -10.88 -2.03 -4.06
CA VAL A 5 -9.43 -1.99 -4.02
C VAL A 5 -8.94 -2.31 -5.43
N THR A 6 -8.08 -1.47 -5.96
CA THR A 6 -7.53 -1.69 -7.29
C THR A 6 -6.03 -1.43 -7.29
N PHE A 7 -5.33 -2.15 -8.15
CA PHE A 7 -3.89 -2.01 -8.32
C PHE A 7 -3.61 -0.98 -9.41
N HIS A 8 -2.71 -0.03 -9.13
CA HIS A 8 -2.08 0.70 -10.22
C HIS A 8 -1.41 -0.34 -11.14
N PRO A 9 -1.40 -0.16 -12.46
CA PRO A 9 -0.83 -1.17 -13.37
C PRO A 9 0.60 -1.59 -13.03
N GLU A 10 1.45 -0.65 -12.60
CA GLU A 10 2.82 -0.98 -12.19
C GLU A 10 2.85 -1.76 -10.88
N MET A 11 1.94 -1.45 -9.96
CA MET A 11 1.82 -2.21 -8.72
C MET A 11 1.35 -3.63 -8.99
N ALA A 12 0.45 -3.81 -9.95
CA ALA A 12 0.01 -5.15 -10.34
C ALA A 12 1.18 -6.00 -10.84
N LYS A 13 2.09 -5.41 -11.60
CA LYS A 13 3.30 -6.10 -12.06
C LYS A 13 4.19 -6.49 -10.88
N ASP A 14 4.35 -5.59 -9.92
CA ASP A 14 5.14 -5.89 -8.72
C ASP A 14 4.52 -7.06 -7.95
N PHE A 15 3.20 -7.03 -7.80
CA PHE A 15 2.48 -8.04 -7.01
C PHE A 15 2.70 -9.46 -7.55
N VAL A 16 2.64 -9.63 -8.86
CA VAL A 16 2.82 -10.97 -9.44
C VAL A 16 4.25 -11.49 -9.26
N ALA A 17 5.21 -10.59 -9.01
CA ALA A 17 6.60 -10.97 -8.76
C ALA A 17 6.88 -11.29 -7.29
N PHE A 18 5.99 -10.96 -6.39
CA PHE A 18 6.17 -11.26 -4.95
C PHE A 18 6.02 -12.75 -4.68
N SER A 19 6.61 -13.21 -3.59
CA SER A 19 6.44 -14.61 -3.17
C SER A 19 4.97 -14.89 -2.89
N ARG A 20 4.60 -16.18 -2.97
CA ARG A 20 3.24 -16.59 -2.68
C ARG A 20 2.81 -16.19 -1.28
N GLU A 21 3.70 -16.31 -0.30
CA GLU A 21 3.41 -15.96 1.09
C GLU A 21 3.07 -14.48 1.22
N VAL A 22 3.80 -13.61 0.52
CA VAL A 22 3.52 -12.18 0.55
C VAL A 22 2.19 -11.89 -0.14
N GLN A 23 1.93 -12.53 -1.28
CA GLN A 23 0.66 -12.34 -1.99
C GLN A 23 -0.53 -12.73 -1.12
N ILE A 24 -0.46 -13.86 -0.42
CA ILE A 24 -1.54 -14.34 0.44
C ILE A 24 -1.75 -13.38 1.61
N ALA A 25 -0.66 -12.96 2.26
CA ALA A 25 -0.76 -12.05 3.40
C ALA A 25 -1.33 -10.70 2.98
N MET A 26 -0.89 -10.17 1.84
CA MET A 26 -1.40 -8.91 1.33
C MET A 26 -2.89 -9.03 1.00
N ALA A 27 -3.29 -10.10 0.31
CA ALA A 27 -4.69 -10.30 -0.06
C ALA A 27 -5.61 -10.30 1.16
N ALA A 28 -5.17 -10.91 2.27
CA ALA A 28 -5.97 -10.93 3.50
C ALA A 28 -6.18 -9.51 4.05
N GLN A 29 -5.15 -8.67 4.00
CA GLN A 29 -5.25 -7.29 4.45
C GLN A 29 -6.12 -6.45 3.51
N LEU A 30 -6.07 -6.72 2.21
CA LEU A 30 -6.90 -6.01 1.25
C LEU A 30 -8.39 -6.29 1.45
N ARG A 31 -8.74 -7.50 1.86
CA ARG A 31 -10.13 -7.83 2.20
C ARG A 31 -10.62 -7.00 3.39
N LEU A 32 -9.76 -6.82 4.38
CA LEU A 32 -10.08 -5.98 5.53
C LEU A 32 -10.26 -4.53 5.09
N LEU A 33 -9.39 -4.04 4.23
CA LEU A 33 -9.49 -2.68 3.70
C LEU A 33 -10.79 -2.47 2.93
N GLU A 34 -11.21 -3.45 2.12
CA GLU A 34 -12.47 -3.39 1.40
C GLU A 34 -13.67 -3.30 2.34
N ALA A 35 -13.61 -4.03 3.44
CA ALA A 35 -14.73 -4.05 4.38
C ALA A 35 -14.82 -2.77 5.21
N VAL A 36 -13.69 -2.19 5.60
CA VAL A 36 -13.64 -1.09 6.56
C VAL A 36 -13.46 0.27 5.88
N GLY A 37 -12.65 0.31 4.82
CA GLY A 37 -12.40 1.57 4.11
C GLY A 37 -11.52 2.55 4.89
N PRO A 38 -11.75 3.86 4.72
CA PRO A 38 -10.86 4.88 5.28
C PRO A 38 -10.79 4.93 6.80
N THR A 39 -11.73 4.30 7.50
CA THR A 39 -11.71 4.28 8.96
C THR A 39 -10.79 3.20 9.51
N LEU A 40 -10.24 2.34 8.66
CA LEU A 40 -9.24 1.36 9.10
C LEU A 40 -7.98 2.12 9.51
N GLY A 41 -7.64 2.01 10.77
CA GLY A 41 -6.55 2.76 11.38
C GLY A 41 -5.48 1.86 11.98
N ARG A 42 -4.69 2.46 12.85
CA ARG A 42 -3.62 1.73 13.52
C ARG A 42 -4.13 0.55 14.32
N PRO A 43 -3.35 -0.53 14.42
CA PRO A 43 -1.98 -0.65 13.92
C PRO A 43 -1.87 -1.05 12.45
N THR A 44 -2.96 -1.44 11.80
CA THR A 44 -2.93 -1.98 10.44
C THR A 44 -2.66 -0.92 9.39
N VAL A 45 -3.28 0.26 9.53
CA VAL A 45 -3.13 1.37 8.58
C VAL A 45 -2.74 2.64 9.33
N ASP A 46 -1.81 3.40 8.76
CA ASP A 46 -1.43 4.71 9.28
C ASP A 46 -1.23 5.67 8.11
N THR A 47 -1.20 6.95 8.41
CA THR A 47 -0.95 7.98 7.40
C THR A 47 0.55 8.11 7.15
N LEU A 48 0.94 8.16 5.88
CA LEU A 48 2.31 8.45 5.50
C LEU A 48 2.49 9.95 5.36
N LYS A 49 3.40 10.50 6.18
CA LYS A 49 3.73 11.91 6.14
C LYS A 49 4.87 12.15 5.16
N GLY A 50 4.98 13.39 4.68
CA GLY A 50 6.06 13.77 3.77
C GLY A 50 5.77 13.48 2.31
N SER A 51 4.52 13.17 1.96
CA SER A 51 4.11 12.96 0.58
C SER A 51 3.32 14.13 0.05
N ARG A 52 3.40 14.35 -1.26
CA ARG A 52 2.56 15.34 -1.96
C ARG A 52 1.14 14.81 -2.19
N ILE A 53 0.95 13.50 -2.04
CA ILE A 53 -0.39 12.91 -2.15
C ILE A 53 -1.12 13.17 -0.85
N ALA A 54 -2.28 13.84 -0.95
CA ALA A 54 -3.12 14.07 0.22
C ALA A 54 -3.59 12.73 0.77
N ASN A 55 -3.40 12.52 2.07
CA ASN A 55 -3.86 11.30 2.76
C ASN A 55 -3.29 10.02 2.18
N LEU A 56 -2.01 10.03 1.77
CA LEU A 56 -1.33 8.80 1.43
C LEU A 56 -1.24 7.94 2.69
N LYS A 57 -1.63 6.68 2.57
CA LYS A 57 -1.69 5.73 3.67
C LYS A 57 -0.69 4.61 3.47
N GLU A 58 -0.28 3.98 4.57
CA GLU A 58 0.45 2.73 4.50
C GLU A 58 -0.36 1.63 5.20
N LEU A 59 -0.38 0.46 4.60
CA LEU A 59 -0.93 -0.73 5.20
C LEU A 59 0.23 -1.61 5.62
N ARG A 60 0.19 -2.09 6.87
CA ARG A 60 1.29 -2.81 7.50
C ARG A 60 0.95 -4.28 7.66
N PHE A 61 1.87 -5.14 7.27
CA PHE A 61 1.72 -6.58 7.50
C PHE A 61 3.08 -7.25 7.52
N ALA A 62 3.12 -8.45 8.07
CA ALA A 62 4.32 -9.29 8.09
C ALA A 62 4.09 -10.50 7.20
N ALA A 63 5.10 -10.90 6.45
CA ALA A 63 5.01 -12.06 5.60
C ALA A 63 6.42 -12.53 5.22
N ASP A 64 6.58 -13.84 5.13
CA ASP A 64 7.81 -14.45 4.59
C ASP A 64 9.06 -13.90 5.28
N GLY A 65 9.00 -13.72 6.60
CA GLY A 65 10.11 -13.19 7.40
C GLY A 65 10.34 -11.69 7.26
N GLY A 66 9.53 -11.00 6.48
CA GLY A 66 9.70 -9.58 6.21
C GLY A 66 8.71 -8.69 6.94
N VAL A 67 8.98 -7.39 6.87
CA VAL A 67 8.16 -6.34 7.47
C VAL A 67 7.66 -5.48 6.33
N TRP A 68 6.45 -5.75 5.87
CA TRP A 68 5.92 -5.19 4.63
C TRP A 68 5.10 -3.94 4.84
N ARG A 69 5.21 -3.02 3.89
CA ARG A 69 4.43 -1.79 3.85
C ARG A 69 3.87 -1.62 2.45
N LEU A 70 2.58 -1.29 2.36
CA LEU A 70 1.89 -1.05 1.10
C LEU A 70 1.33 0.36 1.12
N ALA A 71 1.81 1.21 0.21
CA ALA A 71 1.33 2.59 0.10
C ALA A 71 0.10 2.62 -0.81
N PHE A 72 -0.95 3.28 -0.35
CA PHE A 72 -2.20 3.42 -1.11
C PHE A 72 -2.87 4.74 -0.81
N ALA A 73 -3.79 5.15 -1.69
CA ALA A 73 -4.57 6.37 -1.50
C ALA A 73 -6.01 6.14 -1.97
N PHE A 74 -6.95 6.86 -1.37
CA PHE A 74 -8.34 6.80 -1.81
C PHE A 74 -8.57 7.89 -2.86
N ASP A 75 -9.28 7.53 -3.93
CA ASP A 75 -9.45 8.42 -5.09
C ASP A 75 -10.72 9.27 -5.04
N GLY A 76 -11.50 9.21 -4.03
CA GLY A 76 -12.72 9.98 -3.93
C GLY A 76 -13.96 9.32 -4.52
N GLN A 77 -13.80 8.16 -5.14
CA GLN A 77 -14.91 7.37 -5.69
C GLN A 77 -15.04 6.01 -5.01
N ARG A 78 -14.69 5.94 -3.73
CA ARG A 78 -14.71 4.73 -2.92
C ARG A 78 -13.75 3.66 -3.44
N VAL A 79 -12.63 4.09 -4.02
CA VAL A 79 -11.59 3.19 -4.51
C VAL A 79 -10.29 3.46 -3.78
N ALA A 80 -9.71 2.41 -3.22
CA ALA A 80 -8.35 2.44 -2.67
C ALA A 80 -7.40 1.99 -3.77
N VAL A 81 -6.53 2.88 -4.20
CA VAL A 81 -5.58 2.63 -5.29
C VAL A 81 -4.25 2.20 -4.68
N LEU A 82 -3.83 0.97 -4.96
CA LEU A 82 -2.59 0.41 -4.44
C LEU A 82 -1.44 0.86 -5.33
N LEU A 83 -0.45 1.52 -4.73
CA LEU A 83 0.56 2.26 -5.49
C LEU A 83 1.96 1.65 -5.42
N ALA A 84 2.43 1.26 -4.25
CA ALA A 84 3.79 0.75 -4.08
C ALA A 84 3.88 -0.09 -2.83
N ALA A 85 4.73 -1.11 -2.85
CA ALA A 85 4.92 -1.96 -1.69
C ALA A 85 6.37 -2.40 -1.60
N GLY A 86 6.82 -2.73 -0.39
CA GLY A 86 8.14 -3.26 -0.19
C GLY A 86 8.34 -3.81 1.21
N ASP A 87 9.42 -4.55 1.37
CA ASP A 87 9.87 -5.11 2.64
C ASP A 87 10.89 -4.15 3.24
N LYS A 88 10.60 -3.61 4.43
CA LYS A 88 11.54 -2.67 5.04
C LYS A 88 12.57 -3.34 5.96
N ALA A 89 12.51 -4.66 6.10
CA ALA A 89 13.50 -5.37 6.92
C ALA A 89 14.90 -5.22 6.32
N GLY A 90 15.88 -4.89 7.15
CA GLY A 90 17.26 -4.75 6.73
C GLY A 90 17.58 -3.47 5.99
N VAL A 91 16.65 -2.51 5.93
CA VAL A 91 16.85 -1.21 5.26
C VAL A 91 16.63 -0.11 6.27
N SER A 92 17.40 0.99 6.19
CA SER A 92 17.13 2.13 7.06
C SER A 92 15.73 2.65 6.79
N GLU A 93 15.02 3.02 7.85
CA GLU A 93 13.64 3.43 7.76
C GLU A 93 13.50 4.67 6.87
N ALA A 94 14.37 5.65 7.03
CA ALA A 94 14.33 6.86 6.24
C ALA A 94 14.50 6.57 4.75
N ARG A 95 15.43 5.70 4.40
CA ARG A 95 15.68 5.32 3.00
C ARG A 95 14.48 4.57 2.43
N PHE A 96 13.95 3.62 3.20
CA PHE A 96 12.82 2.82 2.77
C PHE A 96 11.62 3.71 2.42
N TYR A 97 11.24 4.59 3.33
CA TYR A 97 10.07 5.45 3.11
C TYR A 97 10.28 6.48 2.01
N ARG A 98 11.49 6.99 1.86
CA ARG A 98 11.80 7.90 0.75
C ARG A 98 11.51 7.22 -0.59
N THR A 99 11.97 6.00 -0.75
CA THR A 99 11.76 5.23 -1.98
C THR A 99 10.28 4.87 -2.17
N LEU A 100 9.62 4.41 -1.11
CA LEU A 100 8.22 4.03 -1.17
C LEU A 100 7.34 5.21 -1.58
N ILE A 101 7.54 6.36 -0.94
CA ILE A 101 6.75 7.56 -1.22
C ILE A 101 7.03 8.07 -2.63
N ALA A 102 8.30 8.09 -3.05
CA ALA A 102 8.65 8.56 -4.40
C ALA A 102 7.99 7.68 -5.47
N THR A 103 7.99 6.37 -5.28
CA THR A 103 7.35 5.45 -6.22
C THR A 103 5.83 5.66 -6.23
N ALA A 104 5.24 5.81 -5.05
CA ALA A 104 3.80 6.02 -4.94
C ALA A 104 3.39 7.34 -5.63
N GLU A 105 4.14 8.41 -5.42
CA GLU A 105 3.85 9.70 -6.05
C GLU A 105 3.95 9.63 -7.57
N LYS A 106 4.98 8.97 -8.07
CA LYS A 106 5.16 8.81 -9.51
C LYS A 106 3.98 8.07 -10.13
N ARG A 107 3.54 6.99 -9.49
CA ARG A 107 2.44 6.17 -9.99
C ARG A 107 1.10 6.87 -9.86
N TRP A 108 0.90 7.61 -8.78
CA TRP A 108 -0.33 8.38 -8.60
C TRP A 108 -0.55 9.39 -9.74
N ARG A 109 0.54 10.02 -10.22
CA ARG A 109 0.44 10.98 -11.32
C ARG A 109 -0.03 10.34 -12.63
N THR A 110 0.16 9.04 -12.79
CA THR A 110 -0.28 8.32 -14.01
C THR A 110 -1.59 7.58 -13.79
N TRP A 111 -2.18 7.70 -12.61
CA TRP A 111 -3.45 7.02 -12.32
C TRP A 111 -4.61 7.84 -12.88
N GLU A 112 -5.47 7.14 -13.59
CA GLU A 112 -6.66 7.76 -14.18
C GLU A 112 -7.89 7.53 -13.32
#